data_6a08ae7417c4af683901a3d167a2df07
#
_entry.id   6a08ae7417c4af683901a3d167a2df07
#
_cell.length_a   1.000
_cell.length_b   1.000
_cell.length_c   1.000
_cell.angle_alpha   90.00
_cell.angle_beta   90.00
_cell.angle_gamma   90.00
#
_symmetry.space_group_name_H-M   'P 1'
#
loop_
_entity.id
_entity.type
_entity.pdbx_description
1 polymer ?
#
loop_
_entity_poly.entity_id
_entity_poly.type
_entity_poly.pdbx_seq_one_letter_code
_entity_poly.pdbx_strand_id
1 'polypeptide(L)'
;MTTVRSLTTRLQRVPLTRPWAADVTSVGIIATHVVRSDGAEGWGFSWSPQIGAPAVHALLEHDIAPASVGRSAVPGECWQGLWEHLHEAGGGGVTTIALAGLDLALWDAEARSAGTSVSHVLGRRRERVRGYGSGVNLHYSLEELLAQVQRWIDAGFEGVKIKVGKPDLAEDLDRVAAVRALLGPDRALMIDANQRWDLDRATASVDALSRFSLAWIEEPLRADDLAGHAELARRIDVPIALGENLHTVHRFGDFLRAGAAQVVQPNIVRVGGITPFLRIVELAAEHGAALHPHLLPELSGQLALTLPDTAHEVLVEDVEDAGFGALGALADPSPVTIGDGWLTENAHEGLGIRFAPLLTGGRTPADDPLTARKDHS
;
A
#
# COMPACT_ATOMS: atom_id res chain seq x y z
N MET A 1 24.93 -2.03 22.22
CA MET A 1 24.12 -1.72 21.02
C MET A 1 23.30 -2.96 20.72
N THR A 2 21.98 -2.84 20.62
CA THR A 2 21.09 -3.96 20.35
C THR A 2 21.21 -4.36 18.87
N THR A 3 21.31 -5.67 18.61
CA THR A 3 21.48 -6.22 17.26
C THR A 3 20.38 -7.20 16.91
N VAL A 4 20.20 -7.49 15.62
CA VAL A 4 19.34 -8.56 15.14
C VAL A 4 19.98 -9.90 15.50
N ARG A 5 19.26 -10.76 16.25
CA ARG A 5 19.71 -12.10 16.63
C ARG A 5 19.25 -13.14 15.60
N SER A 6 18.03 -13.03 15.14
CA SER A 6 17.47 -13.91 14.10
C SER A 6 16.33 -13.23 13.36
N LEU A 7 16.12 -13.66 12.12
CA LEU A 7 15.00 -13.31 11.29
C LEU A 7 14.47 -14.58 10.63
N THR A 8 13.19 -14.82 10.74
CA THR A 8 12.50 -15.95 10.10
C THR A 8 11.31 -15.45 9.28
N THR A 9 11.01 -16.14 8.21
CA THR A 9 9.97 -15.73 7.26
C THR A 9 9.05 -16.89 6.90
N ARG A 10 7.83 -16.57 6.49
CA ARG A 10 6.87 -17.55 6.00
C ARG A 10 5.99 -16.94 4.92
N LEU A 11 6.05 -17.51 3.72
CA LEU A 11 5.12 -17.17 2.64
C LEU A 11 3.79 -17.89 2.81
N GLN A 12 2.70 -17.16 2.68
CA GLN A 12 1.35 -17.71 2.63
C GLN A 12 0.52 -16.98 1.58
N ARG A 13 -0.48 -17.67 1.01
CA ARG A 13 -1.48 -17.08 0.13
C ARG A 13 -2.80 -16.94 0.86
N VAL A 14 -3.36 -15.73 0.86
CA VAL A 14 -4.65 -15.42 1.47
C VAL A 14 -5.67 -15.23 0.36
N PRO A 15 -6.75 -16.02 0.32
CA PRO A 15 -7.83 -15.84 -0.63
C PRO A 15 -8.47 -14.46 -0.50
N LEU A 16 -8.79 -13.83 -1.62
CA LEU A 16 -9.62 -12.64 -1.66
C LEU A 16 -11.08 -13.01 -1.49
N THR A 17 -11.83 -12.22 -0.75
CA THR A 17 -13.29 -12.35 -0.60
C THR A 17 -13.98 -12.23 -1.96
N ARG A 18 -13.51 -11.29 -2.77
CA ARG A 18 -13.90 -11.11 -4.16
C ARG A 18 -12.66 -10.98 -5.05
N PRO A 19 -12.54 -11.75 -6.15
CA PRO A 19 -11.41 -11.63 -7.06
C PRO A 19 -11.26 -10.21 -7.63
N TRP A 20 -10.03 -9.71 -7.70
CA TRP A 20 -9.73 -8.41 -8.32
C TRP A 20 -9.66 -8.49 -9.85
N ALA A 21 -9.36 -9.67 -10.37
CA ALA A 21 -9.44 -10.05 -11.78
C ALA A 21 -9.65 -11.56 -11.88
N ALA A 22 -9.89 -12.07 -13.08
CA ALA A 22 -10.12 -13.51 -13.30
C ALA A 22 -8.96 -14.39 -12.78
N ASP A 23 -7.74 -13.88 -12.78
CA ASP A 23 -6.50 -14.53 -12.35
C ASP A 23 -5.96 -14.02 -11.01
N VAL A 24 -6.59 -13.01 -10.38
CA VAL A 24 -6.20 -12.44 -9.09
C VAL A 24 -7.22 -12.81 -8.03
N THR A 25 -7.10 -14.04 -7.51
CA THR A 25 -8.03 -14.63 -6.54
C THR A 25 -7.46 -14.72 -5.12
N SER A 26 -6.18 -14.40 -4.96
CA SER A 26 -5.48 -14.43 -3.66
C SER A 26 -4.31 -13.45 -3.66
N VAL A 27 -3.90 -13.02 -2.48
CA VAL A 27 -2.69 -12.20 -2.27
C VAL A 27 -1.60 -13.01 -1.58
N GLY A 28 -0.34 -12.70 -1.89
CA GLY A 28 0.83 -13.28 -1.23
C GLY A 28 1.27 -12.42 -0.05
N ILE A 29 1.35 -13.01 1.14
CA ILE A 29 1.88 -12.38 2.34
C ILE A 29 3.12 -13.15 2.77
N ILE A 30 4.23 -12.45 2.97
CA ILE A 30 5.45 -13.00 3.56
C ILE A 30 5.53 -12.44 4.98
N ALA A 31 5.05 -13.21 5.95
CA ALA A 31 5.16 -12.87 7.36
C ALA A 31 6.63 -12.96 7.80
N THR A 32 7.09 -11.95 8.53
CA THR A 32 8.46 -11.83 9.02
C THR A 32 8.46 -11.73 10.54
N HIS A 33 9.34 -12.46 11.21
CA HIS A 33 9.53 -12.40 12.66
C HIS A 33 11.00 -12.14 12.96
N VAL A 34 11.28 -11.09 13.69
CA VAL A 34 12.62 -10.71 14.16
C VAL A 34 12.76 -10.93 15.66
N VAL A 35 13.91 -11.42 16.07
CA VAL A 35 14.30 -11.47 17.47
C VAL A 35 15.57 -10.64 17.65
N ARG A 36 15.58 -9.72 18.60
CA ARG A 36 16.70 -8.85 18.92
C ARG A 36 17.62 -9.50 19.99
N SER A 37 18.85 -9.02 20.10
CA SER A 37 19.82 -9.52 21.08
C SER A 37 19.43 -9.27 22.54
N ASP A 38 18.57 -8.29 22.80
CA ASP A 38 17.99 -8.01 24.13
C ASP A 38 16.76 -8.89 24.46
N GLY A 39 16.36 -9.76 23.54
CA GLY A 39 15.23 -10.67 23.67
C GLY A 39 13.89 -10.10 23.20
N ALA A 40 13.84 -8.83 22.79
CA ALA A 40 12.63 -8.27 22.20
C ALA A 40 12.31 -8.91 20.83
N GLU A 41 11.04 -9.05 20.55
CA GLU A 41 10.53 -9.68 19.34
C GLU A 41 9.62 -8.73 18.57
N GLY A 42 9.60 -8.84 17.24
CA GLY A 42 8.73 -8.05 16.39
C GLY A 42 8.28 -8.80 15.15
N TRP A 43 7.11 -8.42 14.68
CA TRP A 43 6.43 -8.99 13.53
C TRP A 43 6.24 -7.95 12.43
N GLY A 44 6.60 -8.30 11.23
CA GLY A 44 6.40 -7.50 10.04
C GLY A 44 5.95 -8.34 8.87
N PHE A 45 5.87 -7.73 7.72
CA PHE A 45 5.45 -8.47 6.53
C PHE A 45 5.86 -7.77 5.24
N SER A 46 5.99 -8.58 4.19
CA SER A 46 5.98 -8.14 2.80
C SER A 46 4.68 -8.61 2.15
N TRP A 47 4.25 -7.90 1.12
CA TRP A 47 2.97 -8.16 0.47
C TRP A 47 3.09 -8.05 -1.05
N SER A 48 2.40 -8.94 -1.77
CA SER A 48 2.32 -8.90 -3.22
C SER A 48 0.92 -9.33 -3.68
N PRO A 49 0.22 -8.51 -4.47
CA PRO A 49 -1.16 -8.84 -4.85
C PRO A 49 -1.24 -10.03 -5.80
N GLN A 50 -0.34 -10.18 -6.75
CA GLN A 50 -0.47 -11.20 -7.79
C GLN A 50 0.82 -11.98 -8.04
N ILE A 51 1.89 -11.27 -8.42
CA ILE A 51 3.16 -11.86 -8.83
C ILE A 51 4.29 -11.41 -7.92
N GLY A 52 5.39 -12.16 -7.91
CA GLY A 52 6.62 -11.77 -7.22
C GLY A 52 6.76 -12.25 -5.78
N ALA A 53 5.70 -12.71 -5.10
CA ALA A 53 5.79 -13.16 -3.71
C ALA A 53 6.87 -14.25 -3.47
N PRO A 54 7.06 -15.27 -4.32
CA PRO A 54 8.16 -16.23 -4.16
C PRO A 54 9.54 -15.58 -4.30
N ALA A 55 9.72 -14.61 -5.21
CA ALA A 55 10.99 -13.91 -5.38
C ALA A 55 11.30 -13.00 -4.17
N VAL A 56 10.31 -12.29 -3.65
CA VAL A 56 10.43 -11.49 -2.42
C VAL A 56 10.80 -12.39 -1.23
N HIS A 57 10.14 -13.55 -1.09
CA HIS A 57 10.43 -14.50 -0.02
C HIS A 57 11.84 -15.07 -0.14
N ALA A 58 12.28 -15.47 -1.33
CA ALA A 58 13.62 -15.97 -1.56
C ALA A 58 14.70 -14.93 -1.20
N LEU A 59 14.51 -13.67 -1.59
CA LEU A 59 15.43 -12.59 -1.24
C LEU A 59 15.48 -12.35 0.28
N LEU A 60 14.32 -12.39 0.95
CA LEU A 60 14.26 -12.28 2.42
C LEU A 60 15.01 -13.44 3.09
N GLU A 61 14.78 -14.68 2.65
CA GLU A 61 15.29 -15.89 3.29
C GLU A 61 16.79 -16.08 3.05
N HIS A 62 17.26 -15.85 1.81
CA HIS A 62 18.60 -16.23 1.40
C HIS A 62 19.61 -15.07 1.45
N ASP A 63 19.18 -13.81 1.34
CA ASP A 63 20.07 -12.66 1.30
C ASP A 63 19.87 -11.73 2.49
N ILE A 64 18.62 -11.30 2.77
CA ILE A 64 18.36 -10.31 3.84
C ILE A 64 18.50 -10.92 5.23
N ALA A 65 17.93 -12.10 5.48
CA ALA A 65 17.97 -12.72 6.80
C ALA A 65 19.41 -13.00 7.26
N PRO A 66 20.27 -13.68 6.48
CA PRO A 66 21.66 -13.88 6.87
C PRO A 66 22.42 -12.57 7.06
N ALA A 67 22.25 -11.60 6.15
CA ALA A 67 22.93 -10.32 6.20
C ALA A 67 22.46 -9.43 7.36
N SER A 68 21.25 -9.63 7.88
CA SER A 68 20.70 -8.84 8.99
C SER A 68 21.29 -9.24 10.35
N VAL A 69 21.64 -10.51 10.54
CA VAL A 69 22.13 -11.03 11.81
C VAL A 69 23.42 -10.32 12.23
N GLY A 70 23.43 -9.81 13.48
CA GLY A 70 24.54 -9.04 14.05
C GLY A 70 24.55 -7.56 13.69
N ARG A 71 23.72 -7.08 12.73
CA ARG A 71 23.54 -5.66 12.45
C ARG A 71 22.78 -4.97 13.56
N SER A 72 22.88 -3.63 13.62
CA SER A 72 22.06 -2.79 14.50
C SER A 72 20.56 -3.15 14.34
N ALA A 73 19.86 -3.25 15.46
CA ALA A 73 18.40 -3.44 15.47
C ALA A 73 17.62 -2.11 15.49
N VAL A 74 18.29 -0.97 15.34
CA VAL A 74 17.64 0.33 15.09
C VAL A 74 17.11 0.34 13.67
N PRO A 75 15.79 0.54 13.45
CA PRO A 75 15.17 0.33 12.12
C PRO A 75 15.89 1.08 10.99
N GLY A 76 16.09 2.40 11.15
CA GLY A 76 16.74 3.22 10.11
C GLY A 76 18.18 2.82 9.79
N GLU A 77 18.98 2.44 10.80
CA GLU A 77 20.36 1.99 10.62
C GLU A 77 20.42 0.62 9.93
N CYS A 78 19.56 -0.30 10.35
CA CYS A 78 19.45 -1.62 9.75
C CYS A 78 19.03 -1.52 8.29
N TRP A 79 17.98 -0.75 8.03
CA TRP A 79 17.46 -0.53 6.68
C TRP A 79 18.54 0.04 5.75
N GLN A 80 19.23 1.10 6.17
CA GLN A 80 20.27 1.73 5.36
C GLN A 80 21.41 0.76 5.04
N GLY A 81 21.90 0.04 6.05
CA GLY A 81 22.98 -0.92 5.86
C GLY A 81 22.61 -2.10 4.96
N LEU A 82 21.34 -2.54 4.95
CA LEU A 82 20.87 -3.58 4.05
C LEU A 82 20.59 -3.02 2.66
N TRP A 83 20.07 -1.82 2.54
CA TRP A 83 19.89 -1.15 1.26
C TRP A 83 21.22 -1.04 0.49
N GLU A 84 22.30 -0.65 1.17
CA GLU A 84 23.65 -0.60 0.61
C GLU A 84 24.17 -1.99 0.23
N HIS A 85 23.92 -3.00 1.08
CA HIS A 85 24.32 -4.38 0.83
C HIS A 85 23.66 -4.98 -0.41
N LEU A 86 22.39 -4.64 -0.65
CA LEU A 86 21.59 -5.19 -1.74
C LEU A 86 21.72 -4.42 -3.07
N HIS A 87 22.66 -3.50 -3.21
CA HIS A 87 22.77 -2.63 -4.38
C HIS A 87 22.85 -3.38 -5.71
N GLU A 88 23.49 -4.57 -5.75
CA GLU A 88 23.57 -5.38 -6.96
C GLU A 88 22.24 -6.04 -7.35
N ALA A 89 21.35 -6.28 -6.38
CA ALA A 89 20.01 -6.81 -6.65
C ALA A 89 19.06 -5.78 -7.27
N GLY A 90 19.48 -4.52 -7.37
CA GLY A 90 18.72 -3.40 -7.88
C GLY A 90 17.92 -2.67 -6.80
N GLY A 91 17.74 -1.36 -7.02
CA GLY A 91 17.02 -0.49 -6.08
C GLY A 91 15.54 -0.38 -6.45
N GLY A 92 14.69 -1.15 -5.81
CA GLY A 92 13.24 -1.09 -6.01
C GLY A 92 12.59 -2.43 -6.32
N GLY A 93 11.26 -2.44 -6.46
CA GLY A 93 10.50 -3.65 -6.75
C GLY A 93 10.70 -4.74 -5.69
N VAL A 94 11.17 -5.92 -6.11
CA VAL A 94 11.39 -7.06 -5.21
C VAL A 94 12.27 -6.70 -4.02
N THR A 95 13.31 -5.88 -4.23
CA THR A 95 14.27 -5.51 -3.17
C THR A 95 13.63 -4.69 -2.06
N THR A 96 12.89 -3.62 -2.42
CA THR A 96 12.22 -2.78 -1.42
C THR A 96 11.07 -3.51 -0.74
N ILE A 97 10.27 -4.28 -1.50
CA ILE A 97 9.19 -5.09 -0.92
C ILE A 97 9.75 -6.11 0.09
N ALA A 98 10.89 -6.71 -0.19
CA ALA A 98 11.54 -7.63 0.75
C ALA A 98 12.06 -6.90 2.01
N LEU A 99 12.73 -5.75 1.85
CA LEU A 99 13.21 -4.94 2.97
C LEU A 99 12.08 -4.51 3.91
N ALA A 100 10.89 -4.26 3.38
CA ALA A 100 9.72 -3.86 4.18
C ALA A 100 9.41 -4.87 5.29
N GLY A 101 9.53 -6.17 5.00
CA GLY A 101 9.25 -7.21 6.00
C GLY A 101 10.11 -7.06 7.26
N LEU A 102 11.40 -6.80 7.09
CA LEU A 102 12.30 -6.59 8.23
C LEU A 102 12.10 -5.21 8.88
N ASP A 103 11.97 -4.15 8.08
CA ASP A 103 11.78 -2.80 8.61
C ASP A 103 10.55 -2.72 9.51
N LEU A 104 9.42 -3.25 9.04
CA LEU A 104 8.18 -3.33 9.83
C LEU A 104 8.36 -4.14 11.11
N ALA A 105 9.08 -5.28 11.05
CA ALA A 105 9.34 -6.11 12.22
C ALA A 105 10.22 -5.40 13.25
N LEU A 106 11.20 -4.61 12.82
CA LEU A 106 12.04 -3.82 13.73
C LEU A 106 11.28 -2.66 14.37
N TRP A 107 10.41 -1.97 13.64
CA TRP A 107 9.53 -0.94 14.20
C TRP A 107 8.52 -1.53 15.18
N ASP A 108 7.97 -2.72 14.88
CA ASP A 108 7.09 -3.45 15.79
C ASP A 108 7.82 -3.83 17.09
N ALA A 109 9.04 -4.36 17.00
CA ALA A 109 9.86 -4.70 18.16
C ALA A 109 10.18 -3.48 19.02
N GLU A 110 10.47 -2.35 18.40
CA GLU A 110 10.77 -1.09 19.12
C GLU A 110 9.56 -0.61 19.90
N ALA A 111 8.39 -0.58 19.26
CA ALA A 111 7.16 -0.12 19.87
C ALA A 111 6.68 -1.09 20.98
N ARG A 112 6.80 -2.40 20.80
CA ARG A 112 6.53 -3.40 21.83
C ARG A 112 7.47 -3.26 23.04
N SER A 113 8.76 -2.99 22.80
CA SER A 113 9.72 -2.75 23.88
C SER A 113 9.36 -1.50 24.70
N ALA A 114 8.71 -0.52 24.08
CA ALA A 114 8.19 0.67 24.74
C ALA A 114 6.79 0.47 25.35
N GLY A 115 6.15 -0.70 25.20
CA GLY A 115 4.80 -1.00 25.67
C GLY A 115 3.71 -0.15 25.00
N THR A 116 3.88 0.20 23.72
CA THR A 116 2.98 1.10 23.01
C THR A 116 2.85 0.73 21.52
N SER A 117 2.01 1.44 20.77
CA SER A 117 1.86 1.25 19.33
C SER A 117 2.95 1.97 18.53
N VAL A 118 3.15 1.55 17.27
CA VAL A 118 4.09 2.21 16.36
C VAL A 118 3.68 3.66 16.10
N SER A 119 2.39 3.98 15.99
CA SER A 119 1.92 5.34 15.81
C SER A 119 2.38 6.27 16.96
N HIS A 120 2.35 5.77 18.21
CA HIS A 120 2.81 6.54 19.37
C HIS A 120 4.32 6.74 19.38
N VAL A 121 5.10 5.71 19.05
CA VAL A 121 6.58 5.84 18.91
C VAL A 121 6.95 6.89 17.86
N LEU A 122 6.19 6.96 16.78
CA LEU A 122 6.36 7.92 15.68
C LEU A 122 5.78 9.31 15.99
N GLY A 123 5.22 9.51 17.18
CA GLY A 123 4.68 10.81 17.60
C GLY A 123 3.29 11.10 17.01
N ARG A 124 2.35 10.18 17.27
CA ARG A 124 0.92 10.34 16.88
C ARG A 124 0.43 11.76 17.14
N ARG A 125 -0.22 12.37 16.12
CA ARG A 125 -0.66 13.76 16.11
C ARG A 125 -2.18 13.93 16.18
N ARG A 126 -2.94 12.91 15.77
CA ARG A 126 -4.41 12.96 15.71
C ARG A 126 -5.06 11.67 16.18
N GLU A 127 -6.29 11.78 16.66
CA GLU A 127 -7.04 10.64 17.19
C GLU A 127 -7.70 9.81 16.07
N ARG A 128 -7.97 10.43 14.93
CA ARG A 128 -8.63 9.80 13.79
C ARG A 128 -8.21 10.46 12.48
N VAL A 129 -8.41 9.75 11.38
CA VAL A 129 -8.16 10.25 10.03
C VAL A 129 -9.34 9.86 9.13
N ARG A 130 -9.67 10.73 8.16
CA ARG A 130 -10.75 10.43 7.22
C ARG A 130 -10.34 9.28 6.29
N GLY A 131 -11.31 8.39 6.03
CA GLY A 131 -11.21 7.39 4.98
C GLY A 131 -11.92 7.83 3.70
N TYR A 132 -11.58 7.18 2.61
CA TYR A 132 -12.37 7.18 1.38
C TYR A 132 -12.58 5.76 0.87
N GLY A 133 -13.78 5.50 0.33
CA GLY A 133 -14.12 4.20 -0.22
C GLY A 133 -13.41 3.96 -1.55
N SER A 134 -12.83 2.78 -1.73
CA SER A 134 -12.14 2.37 -2.95
C SER A 134 -12.46 0.93 -3.30
N GLY A 135 -12.29 0.54 -4.56
CA GLY A 135 -12.52 -0.83 -5.00
C GLY A 135 -11.88 -1.17 -6.33
N VAL A 136 -11.60 -2.45 -6.54
CA VAL A 136 -11.12 -2.97 -7.81
C VAL A 136 -12.32 -3.30 -8.69
N ASN A 137 -12.97 -2.26 -9.23
CA ASN A 137 -14.31 -2.31 -9.79
C ASN A 137 -14.41 -2.03 -11.30
N LEU A 138 -13.30 -2.04 -12.04
CA LEU A 138 -13.36 -1.78 -13.50
C LEU A 138 -14.24 -2.79 -14.24
N HIS A 139 -14.25 -4.04 -13.80
CA HIS A 139 -15.02 -5.14 -14.41
C HIS A 139 -16.48 -5.22 -13.94
N TYR A 140 -16.87 -4.38 -12.96
CA TYR A 140 -18.26 -4.37 -12.46
C TYR A 140 -19.23 -3.82 -13.50
N SER A 141 -20.44 -4.34 -13.53
CA SER A 141 -21.57 -3.69 -14.19
C SER A 141 -21.84 -2.33 -13.54
N LEU A 142 -22.58 -1.47 -14.22
CA LEU A 142 -22.97 -0.18 -13.66
C LEU A 142 -23.80 -0.35 -12.38
N GLU A 143 -24.71 -1.32 -12.33
CA GLU A 143 -25.52 -1.63 -11.15
C GLU A 143 -24.64 -2.04 -9.96
N GLU A 144 -23.69 -2.97 -10.17
CA GLU A 144 -22.76 -3.39 -9.12
C GLU A 144 -21.89 -2.23 -8.62
N LEU A 145 -21.43 -1.36 -9.53
CA LEU A 145 -20.65 -0.18 -9.15
C LEU A 145 -21.47 0.79 -8.31
N LEU A 146 -22.68 1.10 -8.71
CA LEU A 146 -23.56 2.01 -7.96
C LEU A 146 -23.94 1.43 -6.59
N ALA A 147 -24.20 0.12 -6.52
CA ALA A 147 -24.44 -0.56 -5.24
C ALA A 147 -23.21 -0.49 -4.32
N GLN A 148 -21.99 -0.61 -4.85
CA GLN A 148 -20.76 -0.44 -4.09
C GLN A 148 -20.61 1.00 -3.57
N VAL A 149 -20.81 1.99 -4.45
CA VAL A 149 -20.74 3.41 -4.06
C VAL A 149 -21.80 3.76 -2.99
N GLN A 150 -23.01 3.19 -3.10
CA GLN A 150 -24.04 3.40 -2.09
C GLN A 150 -23.62 2.85 -0.72
N ARG A 151 -23.01 1.65 -0.66
CA ARG A 151 -22.46 1.12 0.61
C ARG A 151 -21.42 2.06 1.25
N TRP A 152 -20.55 2.68 0.45
CA TRP A 152 -19.58 3.65 0.96
C TRP A 152 -20.26 4.93 1.49
N ILE A 153 -21.29 5.41 0.79
CA ILE A 153 -22.11 6.54 1.28
C ILE A 153 -22.76 6.19 2.62
N ASP A 154 -23.37 4.99 2.71
CA ASP A 154 -24.03 4.52 3.94
C ASP A 154 -23.05 4.30 5.09
N ALA A 155 -21.79 3.95 4.78
CA ALA A 155 -20.68 3.86 5.73
C ALA A 155 -20.09 5.23 6.12
N GLY A 156 -20.63 6.35 5.62
CA GLY A 156 -20.23 7.69 6.01
C GLY A 156 -19.01 8.26 5.28
N PHE A 157 -18.54 7.61 4.21
CA PHE A 157 -17.43 8.15 3.43
C PHE A 157 -17.83 9.42 2.67
N GLU A 158 -16.99 10.44 2.75
CA GLU A 158 -17.14 11.72 2.04
C GLU A 158 -16.38 11.76 0.70
N GLY A 159 -15.67 10.69 0.37
CA GLY A 159 -14.95 10.51 -0.88
C GLY A 159 -14.98 9.07 -1.36
N VAL A 160 -14.99 8.88 -2.67
CA VAL A 160 -14.90 7.55 -3.27
C VAL A 160 -13.97 7.56 -4.48
N LYS A 161 -13.28 6.45 -4.69
CA LYS A 161 -12.41 6.21 -5.85
C LYS A 161 -12.96 5.05 -6.68
N ILE A 162 -13.15 5.28 -7.98
CA ILE A 162 -13.59 4.24 -8.91
C ILE A 162 -12.57 4.04 -10.02
N LYS A 163 -12.54 2.84 -10.58
CA LYS A 163 -11.65 2.50 -11.68
C LYS A 163 -12.25 2.95 -13.02
N VAL A 164 -11.35 3.52 -13.86
CA VAL A 164 -11.59 3.92 -15.25
C VAL A 164 -10.57 3.25 -16.17
N GLY A 165 -10.64 3.47 -17.47
CA GLY A 165 -9.74 2.89 -18.46
C GLY A 165 -10.39 1.74 -19.23
N LYS A 166 -11.70 1.80 -19.40
CA LYS A 166 -12.40 0.95 -20.38
C LYS A 166 -11.88 1.23 -21.81
N PRO A 167 -11.91 0.24 -22.72
CA PRO A 167 -11.53 0.46 -24.11
C PRO A 167 -12.32 1.60 -24.77
N ASP A 168 -13.64 1.67 -24.53
CA ASP A 168 -14.49 2.77 -24.96
C ASP A 168 -14.61 3.83 -23.86
N LEU A 169 -14.20 5.07 -24.17
CA LEU A 169 -14.32 6.20 -23.27
C LEU A 169 -15.79 6.51 -22.91
N ALA A 170 -16.74 6.21 -23.78
CA ALA A 170 -18.15 6.44 -23.48
C ALA A 170 -18.63 5.61 -22.28
N GLU A 171 -18.12 4.39 -22.10
CA GLU A 171 -18.44 3.59 -20.92
C GLU A 171 -17.90 4.23 -19.63
N ASP A 172 -16.67 4.78 -19.65
CA ASP A 172 -16.11 5.48 -18.50
C ASP A 172 -16.91 6.76 -18.19
N LEU A 173 -17.31 7.51 -19.21
CA LEU A 173 -18.16 8.71 -19.06
C LEU A 173 -19.49 8.39 -18.41
N ASP A 174 -20.18 7.34 -18.86
CA ASP A 174 -21.47 6.91 -18.30
C ASP A 174 -21.32 6.45 -16.84
N ARG A 175 -20.27 5.70 -16.53
CA ARG A 175 -19.94 5.23 -15.17
C ARG A 175 -19.67 6.39 -14.22
N VAL A 176 -18.77 7.31 -14.62
CA VAL A 176 -18.39 8.47 -13.80
C VAL A 176 -19.58 9.42 -13.63
N ALA A 177 -20.38 9.65 -14.68
CA ALA A 177 -21.59 10.45 -14.60
C ALA A 177 -22.62 9.89 -13.61
N ALA A 178 -22.87 8.57 -13.67
CA ALA A 178 -23.80 7.90 -12.77
C ALA A 178 -23.31 7.94 -11.30
N VAL A 179 -22.02 7.72 -11.07
CA VAL A 179 -21.42 7.82 -9.73
C VAL A 179 -21.49 9.25 -9.21
N ARG A 180 -21.16 10.27 -10.03
CA ARG A 180 -21.28 11.67 -9.63
C ARG A 180 -22.72 12.06 -9.29
N ALA A 181 -23.68 11.57 -10.05
CA ALA A 181 -25.11 11.81 -9.78
C ALA A 181 -25.54 11.19 -8.42
N LEU A 182 -25.03 10.01 -8.09
CA LEU A 182 -25.31 9.33 -6.82
C LEU A 182 -24.63 10.01 -5.62
N LEU A 183 -23.35 10.44 -5.78
CA LEU A 183 -22.59 11.13 -4.73
C LEU A 183 -23.11 12.53 -4.40
N GLY A 184 -23.78 13.18 -5.35
CA GLY A 184 -24.07 14.61 -5.26
C GLY A 184 -22.84 15.47 -5.53
N PRO A 185 -22.95 16.81 -5.42
CA PRO A 185 -21.87 17.75 -5.77
C PRO A 185 -20.76 17.83 -4.72
N ASP A 186 -21.04 17.54 -3.46
CA ASP A 186 -20.19 17.90 -2.34
C ASP A 186 -19.13 16.82 -1.99
N ARG A 187 -19.45 15.53 -2.27
CA ARG A 187 -18.51 14.44 -2.00
C ARG A 187 -17.40 14.37 -3.02
N ALA A 188 -16.20 14.07 -2.56
CA ALA A 188 -15.04 13.89 -3.42
C ALA A 188 -15.19 12.65 -4.33
N LEU A 189 -14.90 12.84 -5.61
CA LEU A 189 -14.84 11.74 -6.58
C LEU A 189 -13.43 11.66 -7.14
N MET A 190 -12.80 10.51 -6.97
CA MET A 190 -11.50 10.18 -7.51
C MET A 190 -11.63 9.09 -8.56
N ILE A 191 -10.78 9.14 -9.56
CA ILE A 191 -10.72 8.09 -10.59
C ILE A 191 -9.32 7.52 -10.69
N ASP A 192 -9.23 6.23 -11.03
CA ASP A 192 -7.95 5.53 -11.15
C ASP A 192 -7.92 4.72 -12.45
N ALA A 193 -6.93 5.04 -13.30
CA ALA A 193 -6.74 4.38 -14.59
C ALA A 193 -5.80 3.17 -14.52
N ASN A 194 -5.12 2.93 -13.39
CA ASN A 194 -4.17 1.83 -13.20
C ASN A 194 -3.22 1.65 -14.40
N GLN A 195 -2.58 2.74 -14.83
CA GLN A 195 -1.54 2.75 -15.87
C GLN A 195 -2.00 2.28 -17.28
N ARG A 196 -3.29 2.47 -17.60
CA ARG A 196 -3.89 1.91 -18.83
C ARG A 196 -3.76 2.80 -20.05
N TRP A 197 -3.41 4.07 -19.89
CA TRP A 197 -3.39 5.03 -20.99
C TRP A 197 -1.97 5.37 -21.43
N ASP A 198 -1.84 5.79 -22.68
CA ASP A 198 -0.76 6.61 -23.19
C ASP A 198 -1.09 8.10 -22.98
N LEU A 199 -0.15 8.98 -23.30
CA LEU A 199 -0.28 10.42 -23.08
C LEU A 199 -1.47 11.04 -23.82
N ASP A 200 -1.70 10.64 -25.07
CA ASP A 200 -2.78 11.22 -25.88
C ASP A 200 -4.15 10.74 -25.37
N ARG A 201 -4.25 9.45 -25.05
CA ARG A 201 -5.46 8.88 -24.44
C ARG A 201 -5.74 9.50 -23.07
N ALA A 202 -4.71 9.65 -22.23
CA ALA A 202 -4.84 10.27 -20.90
C ALA A 202 -5.34 11.71 -21.02
N THR A 203 -4.72 12.51 -21.91
CA THR A 203 -5.13 13.89 -22.15
C THR A 203 -6.61 13.96 -22.55
N ALA A 204 -7.03 13.19 -23.58
CA ALA A 204 -8.41 13.20 -24.07
C ALA A 204 -9.42 12.67 -23.03
N SER A 205 -9.05 11.63 -22.28
CA SER A 205 -9.92 11.04 -21.27
C SER A 205 -10.12 11.99 -20.08
N VAL A 206 -9.04 12.60 -19.58
CA VAL A 206 -9.14 13.52 -18.45
C VAL A 206 -9.90 14.80 -18.84
N ASP A 207 -9.66 15.34 -20.03
CA ASP A 207 -10.42 16.49 -20.56
C ASP A 207 -11.93 16.20 -20.55
N ALA A 208 -12.33 15.04 -21.09
CA ALA A 208 -13.74 14.64 -21.14
C ALA A 208 -14.35 14.38 -19.75
N LEU A 209 -13.56 13.87 -18.79
CA LEU A 209 -14.01 13.51 -17.43
C LEU A 209 -13.93 14.68 -16.45
N SER A 210 -13.17 15.75 -16.72
CA SER A 210 -12.95 16.91 -15.83
C SER A 210 -14.25 17.61 -15.42
N ARG A 211 -15.27 17.60 -16.28
CA ARG A 211 -16.61 18.15 -16.01
C ARG A 211 -17.32 17.54 -14.80
N PHE A 212 -16.86 16.38 -14.31
CA PHE A 212 -17.41 15.72 -13.12
C PHE A 212 -16.75 16.16 -11.81
N SER A 213 -15.95 17.22 -11.79
CA SER A 213 -15.31 17.80 -10.60
C SER A 213 -14.49 16.74 -9.85
N LEU A 214 -13.50 16.16 -10.54
CA LEU A 214 -12.63 15.14 -9.99
C LEU A 214 -11.65 15.72 -8.98
N ALA A 215 -11.47 15.04 -7.84
CA ALA A 215 -10.45 15.39 -6.85
C ALA A 215 -9.04 15.10 -7.37
N TRP A 216 -8.86 13.95 -8.04
CA TRP A 216 -7.64 13.58 -8.77
C TRP A 216 -7.88 12.47 -9.79
N ILE A 217 -6.93 12.31 -10.70
CA ILE A 217 -6.73 11.12 -11.54
C ILE A 217 -5.50 10.36 -11.06
N GLU A 218 -5.68 9.08 -10.72
CA GLU A 218 -4.61 8.20 -10.24
C GLU A 218 -4.05 7.36 -11.38
N GLU A 219 -2.72 7.27 -11.42
CA GLU A 219 -1.93 6.49 -12.37
C GLU A 219 -2.47 6.50 -13.82
N PRO A 220 -2.62 7.68 -14.46
CA PRO A 220 -3.10 7.73 -15.85
C PRO A 220 -2.16 7.02 -16.81
N LEU A 221 -0.86 7.15 -16.62
CA LEU A 221 0.22 6.56 -17.42
C LEU A 221 0.98 5.52 -16.61
N ARG A 222 1.92 4.82 -17.25
CA ARG A 222 2.80 3.89 -16.55
C ARG A 222 3.62 4.62 -15.47
N ALA A 223 3.76 4.00 -14.30
CA ALA A 223 4.47 4.57 -13.16
C ALA A 223 5.98 4.85 -13.42
N ASP A 224 6.57 4.23 -14.43
CA ASP A 224 7.96 4.47 -14.87
C ASP A 224 8.10 5.63 -15.87
N ASP A 225 6.98 6.16 -16.43
CA ASP A 225 6.99 7.25 -17.40
C ASP A 225 6.91 8.65 -16.73
N LEU A 226 8.02 9.07 -16.16
CA LEU A 226 8.14 10.41 -15.56
C LEU A 226 7.90 11.54 -16.59
N ALA A 227 8.44 11.39 -17.80
CA ALA A 227 8.35 12.44 -18.83
C ALA A 227 6.91 12.61 -19.30
N GLY A 228 6.19 11.50 -19.51
CA GLY A 228 4.78 11.52 -19.85
C GLY A 228 3.91 12.16 -18.77
N HIS A 229 4.12 11.82 -17.49
CA HIS A 229 3.39 12.44 -16.39
C HIS A 229 3.68 13.95 -16.26
N ALA A 230 4.93 14.37 -16.39
CA ALA A 230 5.28 15.78 -16.37
C ALA A 230 4.67 16.57 -17.54
N GLU A 231 4.56 15.95 -18.72
CA GLU A 231 3.87 16.53 -19.86
C GLU A 231 2.35 16.56 -19.67
N LEU A 232 1.76 15.48 -19.15
CA LEU A 232 0.34 15.43 -18.85
C LEU A 232 -0.07 16.48 -17.83
N ALA A 233 0.72 16.66 -16.75
CA ALA A 233 0.48 17.68 -15.73
C ALA A 233 0.43 19.12 -16.26
N ARG A 234 1.07 19.38 -17.42
CA ARG A 234 0.98 20.69 -18.10
C ARG A 234 -0.26 20.85 -18.99
N ARG A 235 -0.91 19.74 -19.34
CA ARG A 235 -2.05 19.73 -20.27
C ARG A 235 -3.40 19.69 -19.57
N ILE A 236 -3.44 19.25 -18.30
CA ILE A 236 -4.69 19.05 -17.56
C ILE A 236 -4.70 19.86 -16.29
N ASP A 237 -5.90 20.25 -15.84
CA ASP A 237 -6.10 20.95 -14.57
C ASP A 237 -6.43 20.01 -13.40
N VAL A 238 -6.82 18.75 -13.69
CA VAL A 238 -7.12 17.75 -12.67
C VAL A 238 -5.81 17.28 -12.02
N PRO A 239 -5.70 17.30 -10.69
CA PRO A 239 -4.49 16.83 -10.00
C PRO A 239 -4.16 15.38 -10.36
N ILE A 240 -2.87 15.09 -10.58
CA ILE A 240 -2.38 13.74 -10.80
C ILE A 240 -1.97 13.14 -9.47
N ALA A 241 -2.54 11.97 -9.14
CA ALA A 241 -2.16 11.14 -8.02
C ALA A 241 -1.36 9.93 -8.51
N LEU A 242 -0.27 9.59 -7.81
CA LEU A 242 0.51 8.39 -8.08
C LEU A 242 1.40 8.02 -6.90
N GLY A 243 1.94 6.83 -6.90
CA GLY A 243 2.91 6.44 -5.88
C GLY A 243 2.79 4.98 -5.46
N GLU A 244 1.64 4.34 -5.66
CA GLU A 244 1.48 2.93 -5.31
C GLU A 244 2.49 2.01 -6.02
N ASN A 245 2.94 2.39 -7.21
CA ASN A 245 3.92 1.68 -8.03
C ASN A 245 5.30 2.38 -8.10
N LEU A 246 5.56 3.38 -7.24
CA LEU A 246 6.90 3.92 -7.01
C LEU A 246 7.56 3.21 -5.84
N HIS A 247 8.82 2.78 -6.01
CA HIS A 247 9.48 1.89 -5.06
C HIS A 247 10.60 2.53 -4.25
N THR A 248 11.01 3.75 -4.57
CA THR A 248 12.14 4.38 -3.87
C THR A 248 11.89 5.85 -3.57
N VAL A 249 12.44 6.33 -2.47
CA VAL A 249 12.46 7.77 -2.11
C VAL A 249 12.95 8.63 -3.27
N HIS A 250 13.95 8.16 -4.03
CA HIS A 250 14.50 8.87 -5.17
C HIS A 250 13.48 9.08 -6.28
N ARG A 251 12.68 8.02 -6.58
CA ARG A 251 11.63 8.14 -7.61
C ARG A 251 10.53 9.13 -7.20
N PHE A 252 10.11 9.12 -5.95
CA PHE A 252 9.18 10.16 -5.45
C PHE A 252 9.77 11.56 -5.63
N GLY A 253 11.05 11.75 -5.24
CA GLY A 253 11.74 13.02 -5.45
C GLY A 253 11.83 13.45 -6.92
N ASP A 254 12.03 12.50 -7.86
CA ASP A 254 12.05 12.80 -9.29
C ASP A 254 10.69 13.31 -9.79
N PHE A 255 9.61 12.63 -9.43
CA PHE A 255 8.24 13.03 -9.82
C PHE A 255 7.83 14.36 -9.20
N LEU A 256 8.13 14.58 -7.93
CA LEU A 256 7.84 15.84 -7.24
C LEU A 256 8.61 17.02 -7.84
N ARG A 257 9.91 16.88 -8.08
CA ARG A 257 10.74 17.92 -8.71
C ARG A 257 10.28 18.26 -10.13
N ALA A 258 9.78 17.29 -10.87
CA ALA A 258 9.25 17.50 -12.22
C ALA A 258 7.84 18.11 -12.23
N GLY A 259 7.18 18.28 -11.07
CA GLY A 259 5.77 18.69 -10.98
C GLY A 259 4.80 17.68 -11.59
N ALA A 260 5.22 16.42 -11.69
CA ALA A 260 4.50 15.34 -12.35
C ALA A 260 3.41 14.70 -11.47
N ALA A 261 3.35 15.05 -10.17
CA ALA A 261 2.34 14.59 -9.23
C ALA A 261 2.02 15.70 -8.23
N GLN A 262 0.75 15.92 -7.96
CA GLN A 262 0.24 16.83 -6.93
C GLN A 262 -0.23 16.07 -5.69
N VAL A 263 -0.53 14.79 -5.86
CA VAL A 263 -0.91 13.86 -4.79
C VAL A 263 0.02 12.65 -4.84
N VAL A 264 0.70 12.35 -3.75
CA VAL A 264 1.56 11.15 -3.65
C VAL A 264 0.93 10.11 -2.74
N GLN A 265 0.93 8.86 -3.21
CA GLN A 265 0.26 7.73 -2.59
C GLN A 265 1.23 6.57 -2.34
N PRO A 266 2.23 6.76 -1.44
CA PRO A 266 3.21 5.72 -1.18
C PRO A 266 2.56 4.48 -0.55
N ASN A 267 2.79 3.31 -1.14
CA ASN A 267 2.51 2.04 -0.51
C ASN A 267 3.70 1.68 0.40
N ILE A 268 3.46 1.63 1.71
CA ILE A 268 4.50 1.48 2.73
C ILE A 268 5.34 0.22 2.50
N VAL A 269 4.71 -0.87 2.10
CA VAL A 269 5.43 -2.12 1.82
C VAL A 269 6.27 -2.01 0.54
N ARG A 270 5.72 -1.38 -0.51
CA ARG A 270 6.44 -1.26 -1.78
C ARG A 270 7.65 -0.35 -1.72
N VAL A 271 7.60 0.68 -0.89
CA VAL A 271 8.74 1.61 -0.72
C VAL A 271 9.83 1.08 0.21
N GLY A 272 9.59 -0.05 0.89
CA GLY A 272 10.59 -0.68 1.74
C GLY A 272 10.35 -0.54 3.23
N GLY A 273 9.15 -0.18 3.67
CA GLY A 273 8.76 -0.07 5.07
C GLY A 273 8.51 1.35 5.55
N ILE A 274 8.43 1.51 6.86
CA ILE A 274 8.20 2.79 7.55
C ILE A 274 9.38 3.74 7.37
N THR A 275 10.60 3.24 7.48
CA THR A 275 11.82 4.05 7.39
C THR A 275 11.88 4.89 6.11
N PRO A 276 11.79 4.33 4.89
CA PRO A 276 11.75 5.15 3.67
C PRO A 276 10.43 5.92 3.51
N PHE A 277 9.30 5.42 4.03
CA PHE A 277 8.04 6.15 4.00
C PHE A 277 8.16 7.51 4.71
N LEU A 278 8.79 7.59 5.89
CA LEU A 278 8.98 8.84 6.61
C LEU A 278 9.78 9.88 5.80
N ARG A 279 10.76 9.44 5.00
CA ARG A 279 11.49 10.33 4.09
C ARG A 279 10.64 10.83 2.93
N ILE A 280 9.69 10.00 2.45
CA ILE A 280 8.73 10.43 1.42
C ILE A 280 7.75 11.46 2.00
N VAL A 281 7.37 11.33 3.27
CA VAL A 281 6.54 12.35 3.97
C VAL A 281 7.26 13.70 3.97
N GLU A 282 8.55 13.73 4.31
CA GLU A 282 9.36 14.96 4.29
C GLU A 282 9.41 15.57 2.87
N LEU A 283 9.68 14.75 1.85
CA LEU A 283 9.72 15.20 0.46
C LEU A 283 8.36 15.76 -0.02
N ALA A 284 7.26 15.11 0.31
CA ALA A 284 5.93 15.60 -0.05
C ALA A 284 5.66 16.99 0.57
N ALA A 285 6.00 17.17 1.84
CA ALA A 285 5.87 18.44 2.54
C ALA A 285 6.76 19.54 1.91
N GLU A 286 8.02 19.25 1.58
CA GLU A 286 8.94 20.16 0.92
C GLU A 286 8.42 20.67 -0.43
N HIS A 287 7.68 19.82 -1.17
CA HIS A 287 7.13 20.17 -2.48
C HIS A 287 5.67 20.61 -2.44
N GLY A 288 5.05 20.69 -1.26
CA GLY A 288 3.65 21.08 -1.10
C GLY A 288 2.64 20.09 -1.69
N ALA A 289 3.03 18.82 -1.89
CA ALA A 289 2.16 17.78 -2.39
C ALA A 289 1.30 17.18 -1.28
N ALA A 290 0.04 16.84 -1.60
CA ALA A 290 -0.78 16.04 -0.72
C ALA A 290 -0.21 14.61 -0.60
N LEU A 291 -0.30 14.00 0.59
CA LEU A 291 0.14 12.63 0.81
C LEU A 291 -0.99 11.80 1.42
N HIS A 292 -1.35 10.72 0.73
CA HIS A 292 -2.34 9.74 1.16
C HIS A 292 -1.71 8.34 1.10
N PRO A 293 -1.46 7.67 2.25
CA PRO A 293 -0.90 6.32 2.21
C PRO A 293 -1.83 5.34 1.48
N HIS A 294 -1.25 4.57 0.55
CA HIS A 294 -1.99 3.66 -0.32
C HIS A 294 -2.26 2.33 0.36
N LEU A 295 -3.54 1.88 0.32
CA LEU A 295 -3.96 0.52 0.69
C LEU A 295 -3.55 0.09 2.12
N LEU A 296 -3.94 -1.11 2.55
CA LEU A 296 -3.59 -1.72 3.83
C LEU A 296 -3.94 -0.81 5.03
N PRO A 297 -5.23 -0.54 5.29
CA PRO A 297 -5.67 0.43 6.29
C PRO A 297 -5.12 0.11 7.69
N GLU A 298 -4.86 -1.17 8.02
CA GLU A 298 -4.25 -1.57 9.28
C GLU A 298 -2.84 -1.01 9.48
N LEU A 299 -2.08 -0.78 8.40
CA LEU A 299 -0.75 -0.16 8.42
C LEU A 299 -0.82 1.32 8.07
N SER A 300 -1.42 1.63 6.93
CA SER A 300 -1.53 3.00 6.40
C SER A 300 -2.27 3.94 7.36
N GLY A 301 -3.31 3.44 8.02
CA GLY A 301 -4.08 4.20 8.99
C GLY A 301 -3.28 4.61 10.21
N GLN A 302 -2.50 3.70 10.79
CA GLN A 302 -1.63 4.01 11.90
C GLN A 302 -0.61 5.11 11.53
N LEU A 303 0.01 5.01 10.35
CA LEU A 303 0.98 5.99 9.89
C LEU A 303 0.33 7.33 9.54
N ALA A 304 -0.88 7.32 8.97
CA ALA A 304 -1.64 8.54 8.69
C ALA A 304 -1.93 9.37 9.95
N LEU A 305 -2.10 8.72 11.12
CA LEU A 305 -2.28 9.40 12.40
C LEU A 305 -1.03 10.16 12.86
N THR A 306 0.15 9.87 12.31
CA THR A 306 1.43 10.50 12.66
C THR A 306 1.84 11.64 11.73
N LEU A 307 1.20 11.75 10.56
CA LEU A 307 1.60 12.71 9.53
C LEU A 307 1.46 14.15 10.02
N PRO A 308 2.37 15.06 9.61
CA PRO A 308 2.28 16.46 9.97
C PRO A 308 1.00 17.11 9.44
N ASP A 309 0.55 18.16 10.12
CA ASP A 309 -0.51 19.00 9.59
C ASP A 309 0.05 19.84 8.43
N THR A 310 -0.58 19.70 7.28
CA THR A 310 -0.25 20.43 6.06
C THR A 310 -1.48 21.18 5.54
N ALA A 311 -1.36 21.87 4.41
CA ALA A 311 -2.50 22.49 3.74
C ALA A 311 -3.53 21.47 3.21
N HIS A 312 -3.15 20.18 3.15
CA HIS A 312 -3.97 19.10 2.63
C HIS A 312 -4.40 18.18 3.77
N GLU A 313 -5.68 17.82 3.80
CA GLU A 313 -6.18 16.77 4.69
C GLU A 313 -5.60 15.42 4.27
N VAL A 314 -5.15 14.64 5.23
CA VAL A 314 -4.69 13.26 4.98
C VAL A 314 -5.89 12.34 4.91
N LEU A 315 -5.95 11.53 3.84
CA LEU A 315 -6.98 10.52 3.65
C LEU A 315 -6.35 9.12 3.67
N VAL A 316 -7.12 8.14 4.13
CA VAL A 316 -6.73 6.73 4.11
C VAL A 316 -7.66 5.96 3.18
N GLU A 317 -7.09 5.17 2.30
CA GLU A 317 -7.82 4.31 1.38
C GLU A 317 -8.39 3.09 2.10
N ASP A 318 -9.70 2.90 2.01
CA ASP A 318 -10.37 1.67 2.40
C ASP A 318 -10.85 0.93 1.14
N VAL A 319 -10.07 -0.05 0.71
CA VAL A 319 -10.45 -0.93 -0.41
C VAL A 319 -11.41 -1.98 0.12
N GLU A 320 -12.65 -1.94 -0.37
CA GLU A 320 -13.72 -2.83 0.07
C GLU A 320 -13.28 -4.30 0.07
N ASP A 321 -13.42 -4.95 1.22
CA ASP A 321 -13.10 -6.36 1.46
C ASP A 321 -11.61 -6.75 1.26
N ALA A 322 -10.68 -5.81 1.22
CA ALA A 322 -9.27 -6.08 0.97
C ALA A 322 -8.36 -5.87 2.20
N GLY A 323 -8.84 -5.27 3.27
CA GLY A 323 -8.12 -5.17 4.53
C GLY A 323 -7.82 -6.55 5.14
N PHE A 324 -6.74 -6.67 5.88
CA PHE A 324 -6.34 -7.96 6.49
C PHE A 324 -7.39 -8.50 7.47
N GLY A 325 -8.09 -7.60 8.18
CA GLY A 325 -9.20 -7.95 9.03
C GLY A 325 -10.37 -8.55 8.25
N ALA A 326 -10.76 -7.92 7.15
CA ALA A 326 -11.84 -8.38 6.26
C ALA A 326 -11.49 -9.72 5.60
N LEU A 327 -10.22 -9.94 5.27
CA LEU A 327 -9.73 -11.22 4.72
C LEU A 327 -9.59 -12.33 5.76
N GLY A 328 -9.81 -12.04 7.06
CA GLY A 328 -9.60 -13.01 8.13
C GLY A 328 -8.13 -13.47 8.25
N ALA A 329 -7.19 -12.64 7.81
CA ALA A 329 -5.78 -12.98 7.77
C ALA A 329 -5.05 -12.74 9.10
N LEU A 330 -5.62 -11.92 9.99
CA LEU A 330 -5.00 -11.56 11.27
C LEU A 330 -5.20 -12.64 12.33
N ALA A 331 -4.17 -12.84 13.14
CA ALA A 331 -4.24 -13.69 14.33
C ALA A 331 -4.94 -13.00 15.53
N ASP A 332 -4.86 -11.68 15.56
CA ASP A 332 -5.40 -10.81 16.60
C ASP A 332 -6.47 -9.88 16.01
N PRO A 333 -7.29 -9.20 16.81
CA PRO A 333 -8.21 -8.17 16.33
C PRO A 333 -7.46 -7.09 15.54
N SER A 334 -8.13 -6.49 14.55
CA SER A 334 -7.53 -5.41 13.74
C SER A 334 -7.05 -4.25 14.63
N PRO A 335 -5.84 -3.70 14.38
CA PRO A 335 -5.33 -2.55 15.12
C PRO A 335 -6.08 -1.25 14.81
N VAL A 336 -6.96 -1.27 13.82
CA VAL A 336 -7.77 -0.10 13.44
C VAL A 336 -9.24 -0.47 13.26
N THR A 337 -10.09 0.52 13.43
CA THR A 337 -11.52 0.44 13.11
C THR A 337 -11.87 1.53 12.13
N ILE A 338 -12.65 1.19 11.09
CA ILE A 338 -13.21 2.15 10.15
C ILE A 338 -14.72 2.19 10.39
N GLY A 339 -15.24 3.39 10.63
CA GLY A 339 -16.66 3.63 10.86
C GLY A 339 -17.02 5.09 10.68
N ASP A 340 -18.22 5.35 10.16
CA ASP A 340 -18.71 6.71 9.89
C ASP A 340 -17.72 7.55 9.05
N GLY A 341 -17.02 6.92 8.09
CA GLY A 341 -16.04 7.56 7.23
C GLY A 341 -14.70 7.90 7.91
N TRP A 342 -14.48 7.43 9.15
CA TRP A 342 -13.26 7.69 9.91
C TRP A 342 -12.54 6.39 10.27
N LEU A 343 -11.21 6.44 10.21
CA LEU A 343 -10.33 5.43 10.76
C LEU A 343 -9.83 5.88 12.14
N THR A 344 -9.93 5.00 13.11
CA THR A 344 -9.40 5.16 14.47
C THR A 344 -8.50 3.99 14.82
N GLU A 345 -7.50 4.21 15.65
CA GLU A 345 -6.59 3.18 16.15
C GLU A 345 -7.17 2.54 17.41
N ASN A 346 -7.18 1.21 17.45
CA ASN A 346 -7.55 0.42 18.61
C ASN A 346 -6.36 0.27 19.57
N ALA A 347 -6.60 -0.18 20.80
CA ALA A 347 -5.52 -0.45 21.76
C ALA A 347 -4.72 -1.70 21.34
N HIS A 348 -3.41 -1.53 21.12
CA HIS A 348 -2.47 -2.62 20.82
C HIS A 348 -1.02 -2.17 21.10
N GLU A 349 -0.12 -3.13 21.09
CA GLU A 349 1.34 -2.88 21.09
C GLU A 349 1.94 -3.20 19.72
N GLY A 350 3.03 -2.52 19.39
CA GLY A 350 3.70 -2.69 18.09
C GLY A 350 2.86 -2.17 16.93
N LEU A 351 2.84 -2.92 15.84
CA LEU A 351 1.96 -2.70 14.68
C LEU A 351 0.55 -3.26 14.88
N GLY A 352 0.34 -4.19 15.84
CA GLY A 352 -0.91 -4.93 15.98
C GLY A 352 -1.22 -5.83 14.78
N ILE A 353 -0.25 -6.11 13.91
CA ILE A 353 -0.41 -6.90 12.69
C ILE A 353 0.39 -8.19 12.82
N ARG A 354 -0.29 -9.29 13.16
CA ARG A 354 0.25 -10.65 13.10
C ARG A 354 -0.66 -11.52 12.27
N PHE A 355 -0.08 -12.32 11.39
CA PHE A 355 -0.85 -13.18 10.51
C PHE A 355 -1.06 -14.56 11.14
N ALA A 356 -2.33 -15.00 11.13
CA ALA A 356 -2.68 -16.36 11.52
C ALA A 356 -2.01 -17.35 10.55
N PRO A 357 -1.54 -18.51 11.05
CA PRO A 357 -1.26 -19.63 10.18
C PRO A 357 -2.55 -20.00 9.44
N LEU A 358 -2.57 -19.94 8.13
CA LEU A 358 -3.69 -20.51 7.38
C LEU A 358 -3.81 -21.97 7.79
N LEU A 359 -5.00 -22.35 8.27
CA LEU A 359 -5.33 -23.76 8.47
C LEU A 359 -5.27 -24.40 7.07
N THR A 360 -4.13 -25.01 6.74
CA THR A 360 -3.98 -25.81 5.53
C THR A 360 -4.91 -26.98 5.66
N GLY A 361 -6.08 -26.91 5.04
CA GLY A 361 -6.84 -28.13 4.77
C GLY A 361 -5.93 -29.06 3.98
N GLY A 362 -5.27 -29.99 4.66
CA GLY A 362 -4.73 -31.25 4.18
C GLY A 362 -3.80 -31.22 2.98
N ARG A 363 -2.81 -30.31 2.88
CA ARG A 363 -1.63 -30.51 2.03
C ARG A 363 -0.37 -30.37 2.87
N THR A 364 0.36 -31.48 3.00
CA THR A 364 1.70 -31.50 3.57
C THR A 364 2.70 -30.88 2.59
N PRO A 365 3.89 -30.42 3.04
CA PRO A 365 4.96 -29.92 2.17
C PRO A 365 5.38 -30.88 1.04
N ALA A 366 4.96 -32.15 1.08
CA ALA A 366 5.20 -33.16 0.05
C ALA A 366 4.36 -32.98 -1.23
N ASP A 367 3.34 -32.12 -1.21
CA ASP A 367 2.43 -31.90 -2.34
C ASP A 367 2.78 -30.66 -3.20
N ASP A 368 3.94 -30.02 -2.96
CA ASP A 368 4.44 -28.93 -3.77
C ASP A 368 5.16 -29.49 -5.01
N PRO A 369 4.67 -29.27 -6.23
CA PRO A 369 5.30 -29.76 -7.46
C PRO A 369 6.72 -29.21 -7.70
N LEU A 370 7.17 -28.19 -6.93
CA LEU A 370 8.54 -27.67 -7.00
C LEU A 370 9.53 -28.46 -6.13
N THR A 371 9.07 -29.26 -5.17
CA THR A 371 9.93 -30.14 -4.36
C THR A 371 10.13 -31.54 -4.96
N ALA A 372 9.34 -31.92 -5.96
CA ALA A 372 9.37 -33.24 -6.60
C ALA A 372 10.47 -33.43 -7.67
N ARG A 373 11.40 -32.48 -7.83
CA ARG A 373 12.51 -32.60 -8.79
C ARG A 373 13.90 -32.63 -8.13
N LYS A 374 14.08 -33.49 -7.13
CA LYS A 374 15.42 -33.88 -6.67
C LYS A 374 15.43 -35.37 -6.34
N ASP A 375 15.34 -36.20 -7.34
CA ASP A 375 15.86 -37.55 -7.29
C ASP A 375 15.72 -38.17 -8.71
N HIS A 376 16.63 -37.79 -9.57
CA HIS A 376 17.02 -38.62 -10.75
C HIS A 376 18.29 -38.03 -11.36
N SER A 377 19.42 -38.48 -10.86
CA SER A 377 20.61 -39.03 -11.56
C SER A 377 21.81 -39.05 -10.64
#